data_c78dabc68543a32bc69d09530104a212
#
_entry.id   c78dabc68543a32bc69d09530104a212
#
_cell.length_a   1.000
_cell.length_b   1.000
_cell.length_c   1.000
_cell.angle_alpha   90.00
_cell.angle_beta   90.00
_cell.angle_gamma   90.00
#
_symmetry.space_group_name_H-M   'P 1'
#
loop_
_entity.id
_entity.type
_entity.pdbx_description
1 polymer ?
#
loop_
_entity_poly.entity_id
_entity_poly.type
_entity_poly.pdbx_seq_one_letter_code
_entity_poly.pdbx_strand_id
1 'polypeptide(L)'
;MKRLPILAVAAIILAACGTTNNSGVKDGNKYVPYDQRDGEEAVVYFTRNLSPEGLIAAYEKVSGDITGKVGVKLHTGEQNGPNIIPREWVKALIEKDLPEATIIETNTYYKGDRYTTELHRKTLEVNGWTFCPVDILDEEDTLTLPVKDGKWFQKMSVGSHLVNYDSMVALTHFKGHTQGGFGGSNKNIGIGCADGRVGKAWIHTTPGQPNQWDIAEEEFMERMTESTKATIDHFGKHVTYVNVMRNMSVSCDCEGTASAPVVTPNVGILSSTDILAVDQACVDIVYAMTADEHHDLVERIETRHGLRQLSYMKELGMGHDKYILIDLDNGGKRITAADAAKDLKPFVK
;
A
#
# COMPACT_ATOMS: atom_id res chain seq x y z
N MET A 1 40.03 -68.36 -44.26
CA MET A 1 39.06 -67.87 -43.26
C MET A 1 39.87 -67.24 -42.14
N LYS A 2 40.00 -65.90 -42.19
CA LYS A 2 40.73 -65.11 -41.18
C LYS A 2 39.77 -64.20 -40.51
N ARG A 3 39.63 -64.34 -39.19
CA ARG A 3 38.80 -63.46 -38.33
C ARG A 3 39.57 -62.14 -38.02
N LEU A 4 38.98 -61.04 -38.32
CA LEU A 4 39.45 -59.73 -37.83
C LEU A 4 38.89 -59.45 -36.43
N PRO A 5 39.65 -58.82 -35.54
CA PRO A 5 39.18 -58.38 -34.26
C PRO A 5 38.47 -57.03 -34.33
N ILE A 6 37.40 -56.88 -33.55
CA ILE A 6 36.64 -55.67 -33.36
C ILE A 6 37.41 -54.80 -32.38
N LEU A 7 37.83 -53.53 -32.84
CA LEU A 7 38.32 -52.52 -31.95
C LEU A 7 37.14 -51.78 -31.29
N ALA A 8 37.10 -51.84 -29.98
CA ALA A 8 36.18 -51.00 -29.19
C ALA A 8 36.78 -49.62 -29.05
N VAL A 9 36.09 -48.60 -29.58
CA VAL A 9 36.41 -47.21 -29.37
C VAL A 9 35.71 -46.74 -28.11
N ALA A 10 36.47 -46.48 -27.05
CA ALA A 10 35.99 -45.86 -25.83
C ALA A 10 35.81 -44.34 -26.07
N ALA A 11 34.57 -43.89 -26.08
CA ALA A 11 34.25 -42.46 -26.10
C ALA A 11 34.43 -41.89 -24.69
N ILE A 12 35.43 -41.03 -24.52
CA ILE A 12 35.61 -40.20 -23.32
C ILE A 12 34.63 -39.03 -23.38
N ILE A 13 33.59 -39.08 -22.56
CA ILE A 13 32.68 -37.95 -22.35
C ILE A 13 33.38 -37.03 -21.36
N LEU A 14 33.93 -35.90 -21.85
CA LEU A 14 34.31 -34.79 -21.03
C LEU A 14 33.01 -34.09 -20.56
N ALA A 15 32.69 -34.30 -19.28
CA ALA A 15 31.69 -33.48 -18.61
C ALA A 15 32.25 -32.06 -18.42
N ALA A 16 31.85 -31.15 -19.28
CA ALA A 16 32.06 -29.74 -19.04
C ALA A 16 31.17 -29.32 -17.88
N CYS A 17 31.78 -29.11 -16.69
CA CYS A 17 31.14 -28.40 -15.59
C CYS A 17 30.97 -26.96 -15.99
N GLY A 18 29.84 -26.67 -16.63
CA GLY A 18 29.37 -25.31 -16.83
C GLY A 18 28.93 -24.78 -15.46
N THR A 19 29.76 -23.94 -14.84
CA THR A 19 29.33 -23.06 -13.76
C THR A 19 28.33 -22.08 -14.36
N THR A 20 27.04 -22.41 -14.28
CA THR A 20 25.98 -21.42 -14.46
C THR A 20 26.10 -20.47 -13.28
N ASN A 21 26.68 -19.29 -13.53
CA ASN A 21 26.48 -18.14 -12.68
C ASN A 21 24.98 -17.86 -12.65
N ASN A 22 24.31 -18.45 -11.69
CA ASN A 22 22.97 -18.09 -11.32
C ASN A 22 23.12 -16.75 -10.59
N SER A 23 23.11 -15.65 -11.35
CA SER A 23 22.84 -14.32 -10.84
C SER A 23 21.40 -14.41 -10.32
N GLY A 24 21.26 -14.75 -9.02
CA GLY A 24 19.99 -14.88 -8.36
C GLY A 24 19.23 -13.58 -8.52
N VAL A 25 18.26 -13.57 -9.41
CA VAL A 25 17.12 -12.66 -9.35
C VAL A 25 16.52 -12.95 -7.97
N LYS A 26 16.74 -12.04 -7.02
CA LYS A 26 16.07 -12.11 -5.72
C LYS A 26 14.59 -12.08 -6.05
N ASP A 27 13.87 -13.14 -5.72
CA ASP A 27 12.43 -13.22 -5.88
C ASP A 27 11.80 -12.14 -4.99
N GLY A 28 11.56 -10.97 -5.58
CA GLY A 28 11.05 -9.78 -4.88
C GLY A 28 9.64 -9.96 -4.32
N ASN A 29 8.99 -11.08 -4.63
CA ASN A 29 7.65 -11.44 -4.15
C ASN A 29 7.67 -12.51 -3.05
N LYS A 30 8.77 -12.67 -2.33
CA LYS A 30 8.84 -13.63 -1.23
C LYS A 30 8.69 -12.93 0.12
N TYR A 31 7.83 -13.47 0.99
CA TYR A 31 7.78 -13.03 2.38
C TYR A 31 9.11 -13.32 3.08
N VAL A 32 9.70 -12.29 3.67
CA VAL A 32 10.94 -12.39 4.45
C VAL A 32 10.57 -12.21 5.91
N PRO A 33 10.74 -13.23 6.77
CA PRO A 33 10.50 -13.11 8.21
C PRO A 33 11.35 -11.99 8.86
N TYR A 34 10.83 -11.42 9.93
CA TYR A 34 11.46 -10.27 10.63
C TYR A 34 12.92 -10.54 11.03
N ASP A 35 13.23 -11.73 11.55
CA ASP A 35 14.56 -12.15 12.01
C ASP A 35 15.58 -12.35 10.87
N GLN A 36 15.11 -12.39 9.62
CA GLN A 36 15.94 -12.49 8.42
C GLN A 36 16.17 -11.14 7.72
N ARG A 37 15.64 -10.06 8.27
CA ARG A 37 15.81 -8.70 7.72
C ARG A 37 17.01 -8.02 8.35
N ASP A 38 17.74 -7.28 7.52
CA ASP A 38 18.90 -6.48 7.91
C ASP A 38 18.56 -4.99 7.89
N GLY A 39 19.33 -4.18 8.61
CA GLY A 39 19.26 -2.72 8.60
C GLY A 39 18.76 -2.12 9.92
N GLU A 40 18.54 -0.82 9.88
CA GLU A 40 18.01 -0.05 11.02
C GLU A 40 16.54 -0.33 11.26
N GLU A 41 16.10 -0.14 12.51
CA GLU A 41 14.70 -0.33 12.90
C GLU A 41 13.98 1.02 12.91
N ALA A 42 12.93 1.16 12.12
CA ALA A 42 11.99 2.28 12.25
C ALA A 42 11.00 2.06 13.40
N VAL A 43 10.32 3.11 13.84
CA VAL A 43 9.30 2.99 14.89
C VAL A 43 7.92 2.92 14.26
N VAL A 44 7.14 1.90 14.64
CA VAL A 44 5.73 1.75 14.31
C VAL A 44 4.95 1.70 15.62
N TYR A 45 3.96 2.56 15.74
CA TYR A 45 3.03 2.58 16.88
C TYR A 45 1.80 1.75 16.54
N PHE A 46 1.25 1.07 17.53
CA PHE A 46 0.11 0.18 17.39
C PHE A 46 -0.89 0.39 18.52
N THR A 47 -2.17 0.37 18.21
CA THR A 47 -3.27 0.28 19.17
C THR A 47 -4.35 -0.67 18.66
N ARG A 48 -4.92 -1.48 19.55
CA ARG A 48 -6.10 -2.33 19.26
C ARG A 48 -7.40 -1.53 19.29
N ASN A 49 -7.35 -0.30 19.79
CA ASN A 49 -8.53 0.55 19.94
C ASN A 49 -9.04 1.03 18.59
N LEU A 50 -9.98 0.30 18.01
CA LEU A 50 -10.66 0.63 16.76
C LEU A 50 -11.83 1.60 17.05
N SER A 51 -11.47 2.84 17.36
CA SER A 51 -12.37 3.95 17.65
C SER A 51 -11.79 5.28 17.18
N PRO A 52 -12.54 6.40 17.21
CA PRO A 52 -12.01 7.74 16.99
C PRO A 52 -10.80 8.05 17.88
N GLU A 53 -10.87 7.69 19.17
CA GLU A 53 -9.81 7.94 20.14
C GLU A 53 -8.53 7.15 19.83
N GLY A 54 -8.67 5.89 19.35
CA GLY A 54 -7.56 5.07 18.92
C GLY A 54 -6.89 5.64 17.66
N LEU A 55 -7.67 6.13 16.71
CA LEU A 55 -7.15 6.80 15.50
C LEU A 55 -6.36 8.06 15.88
N ILE A 56 -6.91 8.89 16.74
CA ILE A 56 -6.27 10.11 17.23
C ILE A 56 -4.97 9.77 17.98
N ALA A 57 -5.00 8.82 18.90
CA ALA A 57 -3.83 8.40 19.67
C ALA A 57 -2.69 7.87 18.78
N ALA A 58 -3.02 7.14 17.72
CA ALA A 58 -2.05 6.67 16.74
C ALA A 58 -1.47 7.84 15.92
N TYR A 59 -2.30 8.78 15.47
CA TYR A 59 -1.87 9.95 14.71
C TYR A 59 -0.96 10.88 15.54
N GLU A 60 -1.32 11.18 16.79
CA GLU A 60 -0.55 12.06 17.69
C GLU A 60 0.92 11.59 17.86
N LYS A 61 1.20 10.28 17.70
CA LYS A 61 2.58 9.75 17.80
C LYS A 61 3.47 10.12 16.62
N VAL A 62 2.88 10.49 15.50
CA VAL A 62 3.57 10.71 14.22
C VAL A 62 3.32 12.09 13.63
N SER A 63 2.62 12.96 14.35
CA SER A 63 2.20 14.29 13.89
C SER A 63 3.27 15.38 13.98
N GLY A 64 4.45 15.09 14.56
CA GLY A 64 5.43 16.11 14.95
C GLY A 64 5.97 16.98 13.81
N ASP A 65 6.03 16.50 12.60
CA ASP A 65 6.49 17.24 11.42
C ASP A 65 5.32 17.71 10.50
N ILE A 66 4.07 17.50 10.91
CA ILE A 66 2.88 17.92 10.15
C ILE A 66 2.61 19.39 10.48
N THR A 67 2.69 20.25 9.48
CA THR A 67 2.57 21.72 9.61
C THR A 67 1.90 22.33 8.38
N GLY A 68 1.46 23.59 8.50
CA GLY A 68 0.89 24.35 7.39
C GLY A 68 -0.45 23.81 6.91
N LYS A 69 -0.72 23.91 5.62
CA LYS A 69 -1.94 23.40 5.00
C LYS A 69 -1.85 21.89 4.83
N VAL A 70 -2.71 21.15 5.49
CA VAL A 70 -2.67 19.68 5.56
C VAL A 70 -3.69 19.04 4.64
N GLY A 71 -3.21 18.14 3.77
CA GLY A 71 -4.05 17.21 3.00
C GLY A 71 -4.17 15.86 3.70
N VAL A 72 -5.38 15.42 4.02
CA VAL A 72 -5.64 14.06 4.52
C VAL A 72 -5.97 13.16 3.34
N LYS A 73 -4.99 12.34 2.94
CA LYS A 73 -5.16 11.39 1.83
C LYS A 73 -5.79 10.10 2.34
N LEU A 74 -7.00 9.86 1.94
CA LEU A 74 -7.71 8.62 2.23
C LEU A 74 -8.49 8.13 1.00
N HIS A 75 -8.95 6.89 1.04
CA HIS A 75 -9.83 6.34 0.01
C HIS A 75 -11.29 6.57 0.42
N THR A 76 -11.99 7.46 -0.29
CA THR A 76 -13.37 7.84 0.03
C THR A 76 -14.42 6.78 -0.36
N GLY A 77 -14.02 5.76 -1.12
CA GLY A 77 -14.84 4.62 -1.56
C GLY A 77 -15.74 4.91 -2.76
N GLU A 78 -16.17 3.87 -3.44
CA GLU A 78 -17.33 3.94 -4.35
C GLU A 78 -18.62 4.09 -3.55
N GLN A 79 -19.72 4.45 -4.21
CA GLN A 79 -20.99 4.72 -3.52
C GLN A 79 -21.44 3.53 -2.68
N ASN A 80 -21.79 3.80 -1.41
CA ASN A 80 -22.25 2.81 -0.44
C ASN A 80 -21.26 1.67 -0.15
N GLY A 81 -19.96 1.85 -0.42
CA GLY A 81 -18.93 0.88 -0.09
C GLY A 81 -18.94 0.56 1.41
N PRO A 82 -19.04 -0.74 1.80
CA PRO A 82 -19.34 -1.11 3.20
C PRO A 82 -18.13 -1.02 4.15
N ASN A 83 -16.91 -1.01 3.60
CA ASN A 83 -15.70 -1.26 4.39
C ASN A 83 -14.83 -0.02 4.64
N ILE A 84 -15.13 1.12 4.01
CA ILE A 84 -14.36 2.36 4.15
C ILE A 84 -14.20 2.79 5.61
N ILE A 85 -13.16 3.56 5.91
CA ILE A 85 -12.94 4.09 7.25
C ILE A 85 -14.18 4.87 7.70
N PRO A 86 -14.68 4.65 8.93
CA PRO A 86 -15.85 5.34 9.44
C PRO A 86 -15.67 6.87 9.41
N ARG A 87 -16.64 7.58 8.85
CA ARG A 87 -16.61 9.05 8.69
C ARG A 87 -16.46 9.76 10.02
N GLU A 88 -17.13 9.24 11.05
CA GLU A 88 -17.05 9.79 12.40
C GLU A 88 -15.64 9.73 13.01
N TRP A 89 -14.83 8.73 12.63
CA TRP A 89 -13.42 8.66 13.08
C TRP A 89 -12.57 9.75 12.45
N VAL A 90 -12.72 9.90 11.13
CA VAL A 90 -12.00 10.93 10.37
C VAL A 90 -12.43 12.32 10.78
N LYS A 91 -13.75 12.51 11.01
CA LYS A 91 -14.30 13.75 11.52
C LYS A 91 -13.71 14.11 12.88
N ALA A 92 -13.67 13.17 13.82
CA ALA A 92 -13.11 13.38 15.15
C ALA A 92 -11.61 13.74 15.10
N LEU A 93 -10.82 13.08 14.25
CA LEU A 93 -9.41 13.40 14.04
C LEU A 93 -9.25 14.85 13.51
N ILE A 94 -10.02 15.21 12.48
CA ILE A 94 -9.96 16.54 11.88
C ILE A 94 -10.36 17.61 12.90
N GLU A 95 -11.48 17.44 13.59
CA GLU A 95 -11.97 18.41 14.56
C GLU A 95 -11.01 18.61 15.74
N LYS A 96 -10.28 17.55 16.16
CA LYS A 96 -9.37 17.63 17.30
C LYS A 96 -8.00 18.17 16.93
N ASP A 97 -7.33 17.59 15.93
CA ASP A 97 -5.91 17.81 15.69
C ASP A 97 -5.60 18.46 14.34
N LEU A 98 -6.56 18.51 13.41
CA LEU A 98 -6.38 19.01 12.05
C LEU A 98 -7.54 19.91 11.59
N PRO A 99 -7.93 20.96 12.37
CA PRO A 99 -9.20 21.67 12.16
C PRO A 99 -9.32 22.36 10.81
N GLU A 100 -8.20 22.63 10.12
CA GLU A 100 -8.18 23.25 8.80
C GLU A 100 -7.81 22.27 7.67
N ALA A 101 -7.71 20.97 7.97
CA ALA A 101 -7.33 20.00 6.99
C ALA A 101 -8.42 19.78 5.93
N THR A 102 -7.96 19.42 4.75
CA THR A 102 -8.79 19.07 3.60
C THR A 102 -8.57 17.60 3.27
N ILE A 103 -9.64 16.83 3.06
CA ILE A 103 -9.52 15.49 2.49
C ILE A 103 -9.10 15.64 1.03
N ILE A 104 -8.09 14.89 0.60
CA ILE A 104 -7.56 14.95 -0.77
C ILE A 104 -7.69 13.61 -1.49
N GLU A 105 -8.17 13.64 -2.72
CA GLU A 105 -8.37 12.50 -3.60
C GLU A 105 -8.11 12.89 -5.06
N THR A 106 -8.10 11.91 -5.97
CA THR A 106 -8.12 12.12 -7.43
C THR A 106 -9.19 11.28 -8.09
N ASN A 107 -9.61 11.67 -9.28
CA ASN A 107 -10.55 10.90 -10.09
C ASN A 107 -9.99 9.51 -10.43
N THR A 108 -10.85 8.55 -10.72
CA THR A 108 -10.42 7.18 -11.08
C THR A 108 -10.08 7.06 -12.57
N TYR A 109 -9.23 6.08 -12.89
CA TYR A 109 -8.91 5.72 -14.27
C TYR A 109 -10.01 4.84 -14.90
N TYR A 110 -10.62 3.98 -14.11
CA TYR A 110 -11.75 3.15 -14.54
C TYR A 110 -13.05 3.95 -14.52
N LYS A 111 -13.99 3.56 -15.38
CA LYS A 111 -15.34 4.15 -15.43
C LYS A 111 -16.17 3.62 -14.25
N GLY A 112 -16.41 4.47 -13.28
CA GLY A 112 -17.17 4.19 -12.06
C GLY A 112 -17.72 5.48 -11.46
N ASP A 113 -18.11 5.41 -10.20
CA ASP A 113 -18.76 6.52 -9.47
C ASP A 113 -17.84 7.72 -9.22
N ARG A 114 -16.51 7.56 -9.41
CA ARG A 114 -15.50 8.61 -9.23
C ARG A 114 -14.70 8.90 -10.51
N TYR A 115 -15.26 8.54 -11.69
CA TYR A 115 -14.55 8.70 -12.97
C TYR A 115 -14.42 10.16 -13.43
N THR A 116 -15.43 10.98 -13.16
CA THR A 116 -15.41 12.43 -13.42
C THR A 116 -15.57 13.19 -12.12
N THR A 117 -15.08 14.42 -12.09
CA THR A 117 -15.21 15.28 -10.90
C THR A 117 -16.65 15.43 -10.43
N GLU A 118 -17.61 15.56 -11.34
CA GLU A 118 -19.03 15.65 -11.02
C GLU A 118 -19.55 14.38 -10.31
N LEU A 119 -19.26 13.21 -10.89
CA LEU A 119 -19.63 11.92 -10.28
C LEU A 119 -18.91 11.70 -8.95
N HIS A 120 -17.65 12.07 -8.87
CA HIS A 120 -16.86 11.95 -7.65
C HIS A 120 -17.44 12.81 -6.52
N ARG A 121 -17.78 14.08 -6.78
CA ARG A 121 -18.43 14.95 -5.79
C ARG A 121 -19.75 14.38 -5.31
N LYS A 122 -20.57 13.84 -6.21
CA LYS A 122 -21.81 13.13 -5.84
C LYS A 122 -21.53 11.91 -4.95
N THR A 123 -20.48 11.16 -5.25
CA THR A 123 -20.08 10.00 -4.45
C THR A 123 -19.63 10.40 -3.06
N LEU A 124 -18.91 11.52 -2.92
CA LEU A 124 -18.55 12.08 -1.62
C LEU A 124 -19.78 12.42 -0.78
N GLU A 125 -20.81 13.03 -1.38
CA GLU A 125 -22.07 13.32 -0.70
C GLU A 125 -22.79 12.05 -0.24
N VAL A 126 -22.93 11.04 -1.15
CA VAL A 126 -23.58 9.76 -0.84
C VAL A 126 -22.86 9.03 0.30
N ASN A 127 -21.54 9.06 0.31
CA ASN A 127 -20.73 8.40 1.34
C ASN A 127 -20.58 9.24 2.62
N GLY A 128 -21.11 10.48 2.66
CA GLY A 128 -21.11 11.33 3.86
C GLY A 128 -19.79 12.05 4.14
N TRP A 129 -18.94 12.26 3.12
CA TRP A 129 -17.71 13.05 3.22
C TRP A 129 -18.01 14.55 3.06
N THR A 130 -18.83 15.11 3.97
CA THR A 130 -19.35 16.50 3.90
C THR A 130 -19.04 17.34 5.14
N PHE A 131 -18.29 16.79 6.09
CA PHE A 131 -17.98 17.43 7.37
C PHE A 131 -16.73 18.32 7.32
N CYS A 132 -15.96 18.26 6.24
CA CYS A 132 -14.79 19.11 5.98
C CYS A 132 -14.65 19.34 4.47
N PRO A 133 -13.81 20.27 4.02
CA PRO A 133 -13.48 20.40 2.60
C PRO A 133 -12.92 19.09 2.01
N VAL A 134 -13.30 18.80 0.76
CA VAL A 134 -12.71 17.70 -0.03
C VAL A 134 -12.22 18.30 -1.35
N ASP A 135 -10.94 18.12 -1.63
CA ASP A 135 -10.28 18.57 -2.84
C ASP A 135 -10.02 17.37 -3.77
N ILE A 136 -10.56 17.43 -4.99
CA ILE A 136 -10.25 16.49 -6.04
C ILE A 136 -9.07 17.05 -6.82
N LEU A 137 -7.87 16.62 -6.45
CA LEU A 137 -6.58 17.22 -6.85
C LEU A 137 -6.37 17.40 -8.35
N ASP A 138 -7.07 16.62 -9.18
CA ASP A 138 -6.98 16.62 -10.64
C ASP A 138 -8.24 17.17 -11.32
N GLU A 139 -9.07 17.93 -10.60
CA GLU A 139 -10.32 18.45 -11.16
C GLU A 139 -10.09 19.52 -12.24
N GLU A 140 -9.08 20.33 -12.09
CA GLU A 140 -8.74 21.40 -13.04
C GLU A 140 -7.65 20.96 -14.01
N ASP A 141 -6.49 20.52 -13.50
CA ASP A 141 -5.31 20.22 -14.30
C ASP A 141 -4.40 19.18 -13.63
N THR A 142 -3.31 18.85 -14.28
CA THR A 142 -2.27 17.94 -13.79
C THR A 142 -0.92 18.63 -13.79
N LEU A 143 -0.01 18.13 -12.96
CA LEU A 143 1.40 18.52 -13.01
C LEU A 143 2.29 17.27 -12.90
N THR A 144 3.58 17.43 -13.11
CA THR A 144 4.52 16.32 -12.97
C THR A 144 5.50 16.57 -11.84
N LEU A 145 5.69 15.55 -11.01
CA LEU A 145 6.74 15.49 -9.99
C LEU A 145 7.90 14.61 -10.47
N PRO A 146 9.15 14.90 -10.14
CA PRO A 146 10.29 14.05 -10.49
C PRO A 146 10.21 12.72 -9.74
N VAL A 147 10.63 11.64 -10.38
CA VAL A 147 10.86 10.33 -9.77
C VAL A 147 12.36 10.11 -9.68
N LYS A 148 12.91 10.23 -8.48
CA LYS A 148 14.33 10.00 -8.26
C LYS A 148 14.63 8.50 -8.26
N ASP A 149 15.63 8.11 -9.02
CA ASP A 149 16.11 6.71 -9.13
C ASP A 149 15.04 5.72 -9.63
N GLY A 150 14.00 6.20 -10.32
CA GLY A 150 12.95 5.36 -10.88
C GLY A 150 13.47 4.51 -12.06
N LYS A 151 13.02 3.25 -12.11
CA LYS A 151 13.26 2.31 -13.20
C LYS A 151 12.33 2.57 -14.39
N TRP A 152 11.08 2.93 -14.10
CA TRP A 152 10.00 3.07 -15.08
C TRP A 152 9.74 4.52 -15.46
N PHE A 153 9.86 5.43 -14.49
CA PHE A 153 9.52 6.82 -14.65
C PHE A 153 10.66 7.75 -14.26
N GLN A 154 10.85 8.83 -15.03
CA GLN A 154 11.66 9.97 -14.61
C GLN A 154 10.82 11.05 -13.92
N LYS A 155 9.53 11.04 -14.20
CA LYS A 155 8.52 11.95 -13.64
C LYS A 155 7.18 11.25 -13.59
N MET A 156 6.34 11.64 -12.62
CA MET A 156 4.99 11.11 -12.43
C MET A 156 3.96 12.22 -12.54
N SER A 157 2.87 11.95 -13.26
CA SER A 157 1.75 12.87 -13.37
C SER A 157 0.83 12.74 -12.17
N VAL A 158 0.57 13.85 -11.48
CA VAL A 158 -0.28 13.95 -10.29
C VAL A 158 -1.32 15.05 -10.47
N GLY A 159 -2.34 15.08 -9.63
CA GLY A 159 -3.30 16.19 -9.61
C GLY A 159 -2.62 17.51 -9.29
N SER A 160 -2.93 18.58 -10.04
CA SER A 160 -2.24 19.87 -9.93
C SER A 160 -2.38 20.54 -8.57
N HIS A 161 -3.45 20.25 -7.84
CA HIS A 161 -3.66 20.81 -6.51
C HIS A 161 -2.75 20.25 -5.42
N LEU A 162 -2.06 19.12 -5.68
CA LEU A 162 -1.21 18.45 -4.68
C LEU A 162 -0.16 19.41 -4.08
N VAL A 163 0.43 20.29 -4.90
CA VAL A 163 1.46 21.25 -4.48
C VAL A 163 0.92 22.42 -3.67
N ASN A 164 -0.41 22.51 -3.46
CA ASN A 164 -1.02 23.52 -2.61
C ASN A 164 -1.01 23.15 -1.12
N TYR A 165 -0.52 21.93 -0.79
CA TYR A 165 -0.44 21.43 0.56
C TYR A 165 1.00 21.42 1.06
N ASP A 166 1.20 21.82 2.30
CA ASP A 166 2.51 21.82 2.97
C ASP A 166 2.82 20.44 3.59
N SER A 167 1.76 19.73 4.01
CA SER A 167 1.88 18.42 4.66
C SER A 167 0.80 17.45 4.19
N MET A 168 1.09 16.15 4.32
CA MET A 168 0.13 15.09 4.00
C MET A 168 0.00 14.07 5.15
N VAL A 169 -1.23 13.72 5.51
CA VAL A 169 -1.53 12.55 6.36
C VAL A 169 -2.12 11.46 5.48
N ALA A 170 -1.37 10.40 5.25
CA ALA A 170 -1.85 9.23 4.54
C ALA A 170 -2.66 8.34 5.50
N LEU A 171 -3.97 8.52 5.53
CA LEU A 171 -4.89 7.73 6.33
C LEU A 171 -5.44 6.58 5.48
N THR A 172 -5.03 5.37 5.78
CA THR A 172 -5.21 4.22 4.91
C THR A 172 -6.08 3.15 5.55
N HIS A 173 -7.12 2.72 4.86
CA HIS A 173 -7.78 1.46 5.14
C HIS A 173 -6.91 0.33 4.58
N PHE A 174 -6.27 -0.45 5.46
CA PHE A 174 -5.48 -1.61 5.04
C PHE A 174 -6.38 -2.81 4.72
N LYS A 175 -6.22 -3.41 3.54
CA LYS A 175 -7.06 -4.50 3.02
C LYS A 175 -6.40 -5.22 1.85
N GLY A 176 -7.05 -6.25 1.32
CA GLY A 176 -6.71 -6.84 0.03
C GLY A 176 -6.89 -5.86 -1.13
N HIS A 177 -6.35 -6.23 -2.28
CA HIS A 177 -6.53 -5.50 -3.53
C HIS A 177 -6.47 -6.44 -4.73
N THR A 178 -7.41 -6.30 -5.65
CA THR A 178 -7.59 -7.20 -6.80
C THR A 178 -6.35 -7.29 -7.69
N GLN A 179 -5.67 -6.19 -7.96
CA GLN A 179 -4.47 -6.14 -8.79
C GLN A 179 -3.19 -6.05 -7.94
N GLY A 180 -3.22 -5.33 -6.82
CA GLY A 180 -2.06 -5.01 -6.00
C GLY A 180 -1.74 -6.00 -4.87
N GLY A 181 -2.51 -7.08 -4.71
CA GLY A 181 -2.38 -8.00 -3.60
C GLY A 181 -2.92 -7.40 -2.30
N PHE A 182 -2.37 -6.30 -1.84
CA PHE A 182 -2.89 -5.52 -0.71
C PHE A 182 -2.89 -4.02 -1.01
N GLY A 183 -3.65 -3.27 -0.24
CA GLY A 183 -3.67 -1.81 -0.26
C GLY A 183 -3.27 -1.26 1.10
N GLY A 184 -2.02 -0.84 1.22
CA GLY A 184 -1.43 -0.09 2.31
C GLY A 184 -1.22 1.38 1.97
N SER A 185 -0.38 2.07 2.73
CA SER A 185 -0.02 3.48 2.50
C SER A 185 0.63 3.68 1.14
N ASN A 186 1.49 2.76 0.69
CA ASN A 186 2.09 2.80 -0.64
C ASN A 186 1.01 2.89 -1.73
N LYS A 187 0.04 1.99 -1.73
CA LYS A 187 -1.05 1.99 -2.71
C LYS A 187 -1.97 3.21 -2.58
N ASN A 188 -2.28 3.63 -1.35
CA ASN A 188 -3.15 4.78 -1.10
C ASN A 188 -2.58 6.06 -1.72
N ILE A 189 -1.28 6.28 -1.59
CA ILE A 189 -0.58 7.43 -2.17
C ILE A 189 -0.35 7.23 -3.67
N GLY A 190 0.26 6.12 -4.06
CA GLY A 190 0.71 5.88 -5.44
C GLY A 190 -0.41 5.93 -6.48
N ILE A 191 -1.57 5.36 -6.14
CA ILE A 191 -2.76 5.47 -6.99
C ILE A 191 -3.55 6.73 -6.67
N GLY A 192 -3.67 7.10 -5.40
CA GLY A 192 -4.59 8.13 -4.97
C GLY A 192 -4.09 9.57 -5.12
N CYS A 193 -2.82 9.80 -5.48
CA CYS A 193 -2.28 11.12 -5.84
C CYS A 193 -1.96 11.25 -7.33
N ALA A 194 -1.74 10.13 -8.03
CA ALA A 194 -1.67 10.12 -9.50
C ALA A 194 -2.98 10.61 -10.09
N ASP A 195 -2.94 11.50 -11.10
CA ASP A 195 -4.15 11.97 -11.76
C ASP A 195 -4.91 10.85 -12.48
N GLY A 196 -6.21 11.01 -12.61
CA GLY A 196 -7.13 9.98 -13.12
C GLY A 196 -6.94 9.61 -14.59
N ARG A 197 -6.25 10.42 -15.38
CA ARG A 197 -6.17 10.25 -16.83
C ARG A 197 -4.78 9.88 -17.31
N VAL A 198 -3.75 10.60 -16.89
CA VAL A 198 -2.36 10.42 -17.35
C VAL A 198 -1.59 9.57 -16.37
N GLY A 199 -1.49 9.98 -15.11
CA GLY A 199 -0.68 9.30 -14.10
C GLY A 199 -1.14 7.87 -13.83
N LYS A 200 -2.43 7.68 -13.60
CA LYS A 200 -2.98 6.33 -13.41
C LYS A 200 -2.87 5.46 -14.67
N ALA A 201 -2.98 6.05 -15.87
CA ALA A 201 -2.74 5.31 -17.10
C ALA A 201 -1.29 4.82 -17.18
N TRP A 202 -0.30 5.65 -16.82
CA TRP A 202 1.10 5.23 -16.80
C TRP A 202 1.37 4.07 -15.83
N ILE A 203 0.64 4.02 -14.73
CA ILE A 203 0.78 2.93 -13.74
C ILE A 203 0.15 1.63 -14.25
N HIS A 204 -1.03 1.70 -14.88
CA HIS A 204 -1.86 0.52 -15.16
C HIS A 204 -1.70 -0.03 -16.57
N THR A 205 -1.03 0.67 -17.50
CA THR A 205 -0.97 0.26 -18.91
C THR A 205 0.44 0.08 -19.40
N THR A 206 0.63 -0.93 -20.26
CA THR A 206 1.86 -1.10 -21.03
C THR A 206 1.61 -0.67 -22.48
N PRO A 207 2.42 0.22 -23.06
CA PRO A 207 2.26 0.65 -24.46
C PRO A 207 2.20 -0.55 -25.40
N GLY A 208 1.19 -0.56 -26.30
CA GLY A 208 1.01 -1.63 -27.28
C GLY A 208 0.20 -2.83 -26.80
N GLN A 209 -0.18 -2.91 -25.55
CA GLN A 209 -1.08 -3.96 -25.06
C GLN A 209 -2.54 -3.66 -25.44
N PRO A 210 -3.29 -4.69 -25.90
CA PRO A 210 -4.68 -4.50 -26.34
C PRO A 210 -5.65 -4.23 -25.19
N ASN A 211 -5.33 -4.68 -23.97
CA ASN A 211 -6.11 -4.47 -22.77
C ASN A 211 -5.38 -3.50 -21.85
N GLN A 212 -6.06 -2.43 -21.47
CA GLN A 212 -5.49 -1.41 -20.58
C GLN A 212 -5.10 -1.91 -19.17
N TRP A 213 -5.59 -3.09 -18.77
CA TRP A 213 -5.26 -3.72 -17.48
C TRP A 213 -4.24 -4.86 -17.62
N ASP A 214 -3.73 -5.08 -18.83
CA ASP A 214 -2.79 -6.16 -19.13
C ASP A 214 -1.35 -5.67 -18.90
N ILE A 215 -0.97 -5.65 -17.64
CA ILE A 215 0.36 -5.30 -17.13
C ILE A 215 0.83 -6.43 -16.20
N ALA A 216 2.11 -6.76 -16.25
CA ALA A 216 2.68 -7.75 -15.34
C ALA A 216 2.55 -7.28 -13.88
N GLU A 217 2.21 -8.21 -12.98
CA GLU A 217 1.94 -7.88 -11.58
C GLU A 217 3.08 -7.12 -10.92
N GLU A 218 4.32 -7.58 -11.05
CA GLU A 218 5.49 -6.91 -10.45
C GLU A 218 5.76 -5.53 -11.07
N GLU A 219 5.59 -5.40 -12.38
CA GLU A 219 5.72 -4.11 -13.07
C GLU A 219 4.68 -3.10 -12.54
N PHE A 220 3.45 -3.54 -12.33
CA PHE A 220 2.41 -2.70 -11.72
C PHE A 220 2.82 -2.24 -10.32
N MET A 221 3.34 -3.16 -9.47
CA MET A 221 3.79 -2.81 -8.12
C MET A 221 4.93 -1.79 -8.14
N GLU A 222 5.91 -2.00 -9.02
CA GLU A 222 7.06 -1.11 -9.18
C GLU A 222 6.63 0.29 -9.66
N ARG A 223 5.79 0.37 -10.68
CA ARG A 223 5.28 1.65 -11.22
C ARG A 223 4.44 2.42 -10.19
N MET A 224 3.59 1.71 -9.46
CA MET A 224 2.80 2.29 -8.38
C MET A 224 3.69 2.83 -7.25
N THR A 225 4.75 2.09 -6.90
CA THR A 225 5.71 2.51 -5.87
C THR A 225 6.52 3.73 -6.31
N GLU A 226 6.90 3.83 -7.58
CA GLU A 226 7.55 5.03 -8.12
C GLU A 226 6.62 6.26 -8.09
N SER A 227 5.32 6.06 -8.31
CA SER A 227 4.32 7.12 -8.13
C SER A 227 4.24 7.59 -6.68
N THR A 228 4.26 6.64 -5.73
CA THR A 228 4.34 6.97 -4.31
C THR A 228 5.59 7.77 -3.99
N LYS A 229 6.75 7.31 -4.50
CA LYS A 229 8.03 7.99 -4.27
C LYS A 229 8.02 9.44 -4.74
N ALA A 230 7.51 9.71 -5.94
CA ALA A 230 7.37 11.09 -6.45
C ALA A 230 6.60 11.98 -5.47
N THR A 231 5.50 11.45 -4.93
CA THR A 231 4.64 12.18 -4.00
C THR A 231 5.30 12.40 -2.64
N ILE A 232 5.87 11.36 -2.02
CA ILE A 232 6.49 11.50 -0.69
C ILE A 232 7.78 12.31 -0.74
N ASP A 233 8.57 12.21 -1.81
CA ASP A 233 9.76 13.05 -2.00
C ASP A 233 9.41 14.55 -2.10
N HIS A 234 8.22 14.88 -2.64
CA HIS A 234 7.71 16.26 -2.68
C HIS A 234 7.43 16.80 -1.28
N PHE A 235 6.79 16.02 -0.40
CA PHE A 235 6.49 16.44 0.97
C PHE A 235 7.70 16.32 1.91
N GLY A 236 8.69 15.49 1.57
CA GLY A 236 9.85 15.22 2.42
C GLY A 236 9.42 14.67 3.78
N LYS A 237 9.83 15.32 4.87
CA LYS A 237 9.46 14.90 6.24
C LYS A 237 8.03 15.27 6.66
N HIS A 238 7.33 16.07 5.88
CA HIS A 238 5.98 16.55 6.18
C HIS A 238 4.90 15.58 5.70
N VAL A 239 5.16 14.28 5.77
CA VAL A 239 4.21 13.22 5.49
C VAL A 239 4.24 12.16 6.59
N THR A 240 3.06 11.68 6.97
CA THR A 240 2.92 10.62 7.98
C THR A 240 1.87 9.61 7.56
N TYR A 241 1.97 8.41 8.09
CA TYR A 241 1.20 7.24 7.63
C TYR A 241 0.44 6.62 8.79
N VAL A 242 -0.87 6.40 8.59
CA VAL A 242 -1.74 5.72 9.53
C VAL A 242 -2.54 4.65 8.79
N ASN A 243 -2.31 3.39 9.13
CA ASN A 243 -3.00 2.24 8.55
C ASN A 243 -4.03 1.67 9.51
N VAL A 244 -5.28 1.58 9.07
CA VAL A 244 -6.41 1.06 9.83
C VAL A 244 -6.72 -0.36 9.36
N MET A 245 -6.40 -1.37 10.18
CA MET A 245 -6.62 -2.80 9.93
C MET A 245 -7.97 -3.25 10.49
N ARG A 246 -9.05 -2.82 9.85
CA ARG A 246 -10.44 -3.22 10.16
C ARG A 246 -11.19 -3.54 8.87
N ASN A 247 -12.17 -4.42 8.93
CA ASN A 247 -12.98 -4.83 7.78
C ASN A 247 -12.12 -5.17 6.54
N MET A 248 -11.03 -5.90 6.78
CA MET A 248 -10.05 -6.26 5.75
C MET A 248 -10.62 -7.32 4.81
N SER A 249 -11.37 -6.88 3.79
CA SER A 249 -11.76 -7.73 2.66
C SER A 249 -10.54 -8.02 1.76
N VAL A 250 -10.59 -9.11 0.99
CA VAL A 250 -9.68 -9.34 -0.14
C VAL A 250 -9.92 -8.38 -1.31
N SER A 251 -11.06 -7.72 -1.30
CA SER A 251 -11.44 -6.66 -2.23
C SER A 251 -10.95 -5.29 -1.79
N CYS A 252 -10.81 -4.40 -2.77
CA CYS A 252 -10.55 -2.98 -2.52
C CYS A 252 -11.87 -2.22 -2.30
N ASP A 253 -11.82 -1.08 -1.58
CA ASP A 253 -12.95 -0.16 -1.48
C ASP A 253 -13.40 0.41 -2.85
N CYS A 254 -12.56 0.25 -3.88
CA CYS A 254 -12.90 0.58 -5.26
C CYS A 254 -13.88 -0.42 -5.92
N GLU A 255 -14.19 -1.54 -5.27
CA GLU A 255 -15.23 -2.48 -5.70
C GLU A 255 -16.60 -2.13 -5.10
N GLY A 256 -16.66 -1.16 -4.20
CA GLY A 256 -17.91 -0.65 -3.62
C GLY A 256 -18.76 -1.77 -3.01
N THR A 257 -20.02 -1.83 -3.39
CA THR A 257 -20.98 -2.83 -2.90
C THR A 257 -20.72 -4.25 -3.44
N ALA A 258 -19.85 -4.39 -4.46
CA ALA A 258 -19.42 -5.69 -4.99
C ALA A 258 -18.23 -6.31 -4.25
N SER A 259 -17.72 -5.63 -3.21
CA SER A 259 -16.62 -6.14 -2.40
C SER A 259 -16.92 -7.52 -1.81
N ALA A 260 -15.94 -8.42 -1.86
CA ALA A 260 -16.03 -9.73 -1.23
C ALA A 260 -16.31 -9.60 0.28
N PRO A 261 -16.96 -10.59 0.89
CA PRO A 261 -17.18 -10.60 2.33
C PRO A 261 -15.87 -10.46 3.11
N VAL A 262 -15.93 -9.79 4.25
CA VAL A 262 -14.83 -9.74 5.20
C VAL A 262 -14.83 -11.05 6.01
N VAL A 263 -13.68 -11.71 6.05
CA VAL A 263 -13.46 -12.92 6.88
C VAL A 263 -12.28 -12.73 7.84
N THR A 264 -11.29 -11.92 7.44
CA THR A 264 -10.11 -11.61 8.25
C THR A 264 -10.50 -10.80 9.48
N PRO A 265 -10.05 -11.17 10.69
CA PRO A 265 -10.34 -10.43 11.92
C PRO A 265 -9.87 -8.97 11.87
N ASN A 266 -10.55 -8.12 12.61
CA ASN A 266 -10.08 -6.77 12.88
C ASN A 266 -8.87 -6.80 13.82
N VAL A 267 -7.87 -5.94 13.57
CA VAL A 267 -6.61 -5.93 14.33
C VAL A 267 -6.46 -4.67 15.17
N GLY A 268 -6.44 -3.51 14.51
CA GLY A 268 -6.10 -2.25 15.17
C GLY A 268 -5.67 -1.17 14.19
N ILE A 269 -4.94 -0.19 14.70
CA ILE A 269 -4.43 0.95 13.94
C ILE A 269 -2.92 1.02 14.14
N LEU A 270 -2.18 1.17 13.04
CA LEU A 270 -0.74 1.35 13.04
C LEU A 270 -0.38 2.74 12.51
N SER A 271 0.68 3.35 13.05
CA SER A 271 1.20 4.61 12.53
C SER A 271 2.72 4.66 12.55
N SER A 272 3.30 5.36 11.58
CA SER A 272 4.74 5.59 11.47
C SER A 272 5.02 6.83 10.63
N THR A 273 6.22 7.39 10.75
CA THR A 273 6.79 8.35 9.80
C THR A 273 7.55 7.64 8.67
N ASP A 274 7.61 6.31 8.69
CA ASP A 274 8.26 5.46 7.70
C ASP A 274 7.21 4.62 6.97
N ILE A 275 7.07 4.86 5.66
CA ILE A 275 6.03 4.23 4.84
C ILE A 275 6.24 2.73 4.68
N LEU A 276 7.49 2.30 4.50
CA LEU A 276 7.79 0.88 4.35
C LEU A 276 7.55 0.15 5.67
N ALA A 277 7.98 0.71 6.78
CA ALA A 277 7.81 0.10 8.09
C ALA A 277 6.33 -0.12 8.46
N VAL A 278 5.46 0.86 8.21
CA VAL A 278 4.04 0.72 8.55
C VAL A 278 3.34 -0.32 7.67
N ASP A 279 3.61 -0.34 6.36
CA ASP A 279 3.02 -1.33 5.45
C ASP A 279 3.59 -2.73 5.72
N GLN A 280 4.89 -2.83 6.00
CA GLN A 280 5.54 -4.09 6.39
C GLN A 280 4.97 -4.65 7.70
N ALA A 281 4.76 -3.80 8.71
CA ALA A 281 4.19 -4.21 9.99
C ALA A 281 2.74 -4.75 9.80
N CYS A 282 1.94 -4.11 8.97
CA CYS A 282 0.60 -4.61 8.64
C CYS A 282 0.64 -5.98 7.97
N VAL A 283 1.52 -6.17 6.99
CA VAL A 283 1.70 -7.46 6.31
C VAL A 283 2.20 -8.52 7.31
N ASP A 284 3.19 -8.20 8.14
CA ASP A 284 3.71 -9.14 9.15
C ASP A 284 2.64 -9.60 10.14
N ILE A 285 1.75 -8.70 10.57
CA ILE A 285 0.62 -9.05 11.44
C ILE A 285 -0.35 -10.00 10.71
N VAL A 286 -0.63 -9.76 9.43
CA VAL A 286 -1.45 -10.69 8.63
C VAL A 286 -0.81 -12.07 8.56
N TYR A 287 0.49 -12.16 8.26
CA TYR A 287 1.20 -13.44 8.20
C TYR A 287 1.35 -14.13 9.57
N ALA A 288 1.24 -13.38 10.66
CA ALA A 288 1.30 -13.92 12.03
C ALA A 288 -0.06 -14.45 12.56
N MET A 289 -1.16 -14.19 11.88
CA MET A 289 -2.47 -14.75 12.20
C MET A 289 -2.49 -16.27 11.99
N THR A 290 -3.51 -16.97 12.50
CA THR A 290 -3.72 -18.38 12.19
C THR A 290 -4.08 -18.57 10.71
N ALA A 291 -3.82 -19.75 10.17
CA ALA A 291 -4.12 -20.07 8.77
C ALA A 291 -5.59 -19.80 8.39
N ASP A 292 -6.52 -20.12 9.28
CA ASP A 292 -7.95 -19.90 9.05
C ASP A 292 -8.31 -18.40 9.02
N GLU A 293 -7.60 -17.56 9.76
CA GLU A 293 -7.85 -16.11 9.85
C GLU A 293 -7.27 -15.34 8.65
N HIS A 294 -6.12 -15.77 8.14
CA HIS A 294 -5.40 -15.00 7.11
C HIS A 294 -5.49 -15.58 5.70
N HIS A 295 -5.97 -16.83 5.52
CA HIS A 295 -5.90 -17.59 4.27
C HIS A 295 -6.22 -16.74 3.03
N ASP A 296 -7.39 -16.14 2.99
CA ASP A 296 -7.86 -15.40 1.80
C ASP A 296 -7.00 -14.16 1.51
N LEU A 297 -6.53 -13.49 2.56
CA LEU A 297 -5.74 -12.27 2.41
C LEU A 297 -4.30 -12.59 2.00
N VAL A 298 -3.70 -13.63 2.57
CA VAL A 298 -2.36 -14.11 2.18
C VAL A 298 -2.37 -14.64 0.76
N GLU A 299 -3.37 -15.47 0.39
CA GLU A 299 -3.55 -15.93 -1.00
C GLU A 299 -3.62 -14.75 -1.98
N ARG A 300 -4.39 -13.70 -1.65
CA ARG A 300 -4.49 -12.51 -2.47
C ARG A 300 -3.14 -11.79 -2.58
N ILE A 301 -2.41 -11.63 -1.49
CA ILE A 301 -1.09 -10.98 -1.47
C ILE A 301 -0.10 -11.75 -2.35
N GLU A 302 -0.02 -13.06 -2.19
CA GLU A 302 0.95 -13.91 -2.88
C GLU A 302 0.62 -14.09 -4.36
N THR A 303 -0.64 -14.41 -4.70
CA THR A 303 -1.07 -14.65 -6.09
C THR A 303 -1.07 -13.39 -6.94
N ARG A 304 -1.04 -12.20 -6.34
CA ARG A 304 -0.92 -10.91 -7.04
C ARG A 304 0.48 -10.30 -6.92
N HIS A 305 1.46 -11.06 -6.46
CA HIS A 305 2.84 -10.59 -6.25
C HIS A 305 2.92 -9.32 -5.37
N GLY A 306 1.97 -9.16 -4.42
CA GLY A 306 1.80 -7.96 -3.60
C GLY A 306 3.03 -7.59 -2.76
N LEU A 307 3.84 -8.59 -2.36
CA LEU A 307 5.07 -8.37 -1.58
C LEU A 307 6.13 -7.59 -2.36
N ARG A 308 6.02 -7.52 -3.71
CA ARG A 308 6.90 -6.68 -4.52
C ARG A 308 6.78 -5.18 -4.16
N GLN A 309 5.65 -4.73 -3.66
CA GLN A 309 5.50 -3.37 -3.14
C GLN A 309 6.54 -3.09 -2.04
N LEU A 310 6.68 -3.99 -1.08
CA LEU A 310 7.60 -3.83 0.06
C LEU A 310 9.06 -3.91 -0.38
N SER A 311 9.42 -4.94 -1.13
CA SER A 311 10.79 -5.12 -1.61
C SER A 311 11.23 -3.96 -2.51
N TYR A 312 10.35 -3.44 -3.34
CA TYR A 312 10.69 -2.32 -4.22
C TYR A 312 10.78 -0.98 -3.48
N MET A 313 9.95 -0.73 -2.46
CA MET A 313 10.14 0.41 -1.56
C MET A 313 11.51 0.38 -0.91
N LYS A 314 11.98 -0.80 -0.45
CA LYS A 314 13.33 -0.98 0.11
C LYS A 314 14.43 -0.69 -0.92
N GLU A 315 14.30 -1.20 -2.14
CA GLU A 315 15.23 -0.95 -3.25
C GLU A 315 15.34 0.55 -3.57
N LEU A 316 14.24 1.29 -3.51
CA LEU A 316 14.18 2.74 -3.75
C LEU A 316 14.56 3.59 -2.53
N GLY A 317 14.91 2.97 -1.40
CA GLY A 317 15.28 3.69 -0.17
C GLY A 317 14.14 4.51 0.43
N MET A 318 12.89 4.03 0.33
CA MET A 318 11.71 4.73 0.83
C MET A 318 11.43 4.49 2.32
N GLY A 319 12.26 3.72 3.00
CA GLY A 319 12.11 3.41 4.42
C GLY A 319 12.75 2.07 4.80
N HIS A 320 12.37 1.55 5.96
CA HIS A 320 12.96 0.38 6.60
C HIS A 320 11.94 -0.77 6.67
N ASP A 321 12.32 -1.96 6.22
CA ASP A 321 11.50 -3.18 6.36
C ASP A 321 11.62 -3.82 7.76
N LYS A 322 12.54 -3.30 8.58
CA LYS A 322 12.71 -3.68 9.98
C LYS A 322 12.20 -2.57 10.89
N TYR A 323 11.49 -2.93 11.94
CA TYR A 323 10.82 -1.96 12.78
C TYR A 323 10.69 -2.41 14.24
N ILE A 324 10.46 -1.44 15.12
CA ILE A 324 10.05 -1.66 16.51
C ILE A 324 8.54 -1.39 16.56
N LEU A 325 7.74 -2.37 17.00
CA LEU A 325 6.31 -2.20 17.21
C LEU A 325 6.02 -1.82 18.65
N ILE A 326 5.44 -0.64 18.86
CA ILE A 326 5.16 -0.05 20.17
C ILE A 326 3.66 -0.09 20.45
N ASP A 327 3.26 -0.85 21.47
CA ASP A 327 1.87 -1.00 21.89
C ASP A 327 1.45 0.18 22.77
N LEU A 328 0.56 1.01 22.24
CA LEU A 328 0.02 2.20 22.93
C LEU A 328 -0.94 1.85 24.05
N ASP A 329 -1.61 0.71 23.97
CA ASP A 329 -2.61 0.27 24.95
C ASP A 329 -1.97 -0.26 26.23
N ASN A 330 -0.68 -0.63 26.17
CA ASN A 330 0.08 -1.23 27.26
C ASN A 330 1.28 -0.40 27.69
N GLY A 331 1.14 0.92 27.73
CA GLY A 331 2.16 1.83 28.25
C GLY A 331 3.42 1.94 27.34
N GLY A 332 3.29 1.74 26.05
CA GLY A 332 4.38 1.89 25.08
C GLY A 332 5.38 0.73 25.09
N LYS A 333 4.95 -0.46 25.44
CA LYS A 333 5.82 -1.65 25.39
C LYS A 333 6.11 -2.06 23.97
N ARG A 334 7.35 -2.53 23.74
CA ARG A 334 7.71 -3.22 22.49
C ARG A 334 7.02 -4.58 22.46
N ILE A 335 6.33 -4.86 21.35
CA ILE A 335 5.67 -6.13 21.05
C ILE A 335 6.12 -6.64 19.68
N THR A 336 5.73 -7.88 19.35
CA THR A 336 5.95 -8.48 18.03
C THR A 336 4.67 -8.42 17.17
N ALA A 337 4.79 -8.67 15.87
CA ALA A 337 3.61 -8.85 15.01
C ALA A 337 2.74 -10.03 15.49
N ALA A 338 3.35 -11.10 16.00
CA ALA A 338 2.61 -12.22 16.59
C ALA A 338 1.84 -11.84 17.85
N ASP A 339 2.37 -10.95 18.69
CA ASP A 339 1.62 -10.41 19.85
C ASP A 339 0.42 -9.56 19.39
N ALA A 340 0.61 -8.76 18.33
CA ALA A 340 -0.49 -7.98 17.73
C ALA A 340 -1.56 -8.85 17.07
N ALA A 341 -1.19 -10.00 16.50
CA ALA A 341 -2.11 -10.97 15.90
C ALA A 341 -2.77 -11.93 16.91
N LYS A 342 -2.35 -11.88 18.18
CA LYS A 342 -2.85 -12.83 19.19
C LYS A 342 -4.24 -12.44 19.69
N ASP A 343 -5.06 -13.47 20.00
CA ASP A 343 -6.38 -13.34 20.62
C ASP A 343 -7.36 -12.42 19.84
N LEU A 344 -7.22 -12.38 18.51
CA LEU A 344 -8.14 -11.66 17.65
C LEU A 344 -9.52 -12.29 17.71
N LYS A 345 -10.55 -11.45 17.68
CA LYS A 345 -11.94 -11.94 17.63
C LYS A 345 -12.29 -12.23 16.17
N PRO A 346 -12.93 -13.37 15.88
CA PRO A 346 -13.45 -13.64 14.55
C PRO A 346 -14.30 -12.46 14.06
N PHE A 347 -14.22 -12.18 12.76
CA PHE A 347 -15.05 -11.12 12.19
C PHE A 347 -16.53 -11.52 12.30
N VAL A 348 -17.31 -10.69 12.94
CA VAL A 348 -18.77 -10.82 13.05
C VAL A 348 -19.39 -9.64 12.32
N LYS A 349 -20.22 -9.95 11.31
CA LYS A 349 -20.90 -8.95 10.48
C LYS A 349 -22.03 -8.28 11.26
#